data_67cf0998a1a23f6599a308ca1ea53072
#
_entry.id   67cf0998a1a23f6599a308ca1ea53072
#
_cell.length_a   1.000
_cell.length_b   1.000
_cell.length_c   1.000
_cell.angle_alpha   90.00
_cell.angle_beta   90.00
_cell.angle_gamma   90.00
#
_symmetry.space_group_name_H-M   'P 1'
#
loop_
_entity.id
_entity.type
_entity.pdbx_description
1 polymer ?
#
loop_
_entity_poly.entity_id
_entity_poly.type
_entity_poly.pdbx_seq_one_letter_code
_entity_poly.pdbx_strand_id
1 'polypeptide(L)'
;LAYFMEKEIFSKVDYYIDVHNGDWFEDLTPFIYCVGNAPAETVAEAERMAQAADMPFYVKSQSGKGGAYNYAGSLGIPSVLIERGCNGMWSEEEVAASQKDVKNILRRIDVLKTKPTLSEMQMRVPRHMHHAHYIDSEKAGCWFPKKKAGQVARAGELLGELKDYFGNVIEEIRLKEDAIILYQTISYSVPENSPLIAYGHYDTCIDDLGDMNHEHTHEELHKHHKEHYDDHAGIHSREMWEDMI
;
A
#
# COMPACT_ATOMS: atom_id res chain seq x y z
N LEU A 1 0.26 -25.90 4.84
CA LEU A 1 1.25 -24.88 4.46
C LEU A 1 1.62 -24.03 5.68
N ALA A 2 0.68 -23.32 6.37
CA ALA A 2 0.93 -22.42 7.49
C ALA A 2 1.84 -23.02 8.58
N TYR A 3 1.56 -24.24 9.01
CA TYR A 3 2.41 -24.96 10.00
C TYR A 3 3.89 -25.07 9.57
N PHE A 4 4.13 -25.35 8.28
CA PHE A 4 5.50 -25.42 7.77
C PHE A 4 6.16 -24.06 7.68
N MET A 5 5.42 -23.02 7.29
CA MET A 5 5.94 -21.65 7.29
C MET A 5 6.36 -21.21 8.70
N GLU A 6 5.52 -21.46 9.71
CA GLU A 6 5.86 -21.15 11.11
C GLU A 6 7.11 -21.90 11.58
N LYS A 7 7.12 -23.21 11.39
CA LYS A 7 8.19 -24.07 11.89
C LYS A 7 9.51 -23.91 11.15
N GLU A 8 9.47 -23.79 9.82
CA GLU A 8 10.67 -23.89 8.99
C GLU A 8 11.15 -22.52 8.46
N ILE A 9 10.31 -21.48 8.51
CA ILE A 9 10.67 -20.14 8.04
C ILE A 9 10.64 -19.15 9.20
N PHE A 10 9.48 -18.83 9.76
CA PHE A 10 9.34 -17.75 10.76
C PHE A 10 10.17 -17.98 12.04
N SER A 11 10.42 -19.24 12.41
CA SER A 11 11.32 -19.56 13.53
C SER A 11 12.80 -19.29 13.28
N LYS A 12 13.20 -18.89 12.05
CA LYS A 12 14.61 -18.80 11.61
C LYS A 12 14.94 -17.47 10.92
N VAL A 13 14.01 -16.52 10.87
CA VAL A 13 14.19 -15.25 10.18
C VAL A 13 14.00 -14.08 11.13
N ASP A 14 14.74 -13.01 10.90
CA ASP A 14 14.67 -11.78 11.69
C ASP A 14 13.71 -10.74 11.06
N TYR A 15 13.46 -10.84 9.75
CA TYR A 15 12.60 -9.93 8.97
C TYR A 15 11.81 -10.72 7.93
N TYR A 16 10.66 -10.18 7.52
CA TYR A 16 9.85 -10.79 6.50
C TYR A 16 9.35 -9.76 5.48
N ILE A 17 9.61 -10.01 4.21
CA ILE A 17 9.12 -9.21 3.07
C ILE A 17 8.23 -10.11 2.22
N ASP A 18 6.95 -9.80 2.16
CA ASP A 18 5.98 -10.45 1.28
C ASP A 18 5.88 -9.64 -0.01
N VAL A 19 5.94 -10.29 -1.16
CA VAL A 19 5.90 -9.59 -2.46
C VAL A 19 4.73 -10.13 -3.25
N HIS A 20 3.74 -9.27 -3.45
CA HIS A 20 2.52 -9.58 -4.17
C HIS A 20 2.45 -8.85 -5.51
N ASN A 21 1.65 -9.41 -6.39
CA ASN A 21 1.14 -8.80 -7.60
C ASN A 21 -0.39 -8.87 -7.54
N GLY A 22 -1.09 -7.84 -7.98
CA GLY A 22 -2.54 -7.88 -8.08
C GLY A 22 -3.03 -9.07 -8.88
N ASP A 23 -4.06 -9.74 -8.39
CA ASP A 23 -4.68 -10.88 -9.04
C ASP A 23 -5.22 -10.52 -10.44
N TRP A 24 -5.55 -11.54 -11.24
CA TRP A 24 -5.99 -11.36 -12.63
C TRP A 24 -7.23 -10.46 -12.80
N PHE A 25 -7.96 -10.22 -11.73
CA PHE A 25 -9.15 -9.37 -11.69
C PHE A 25 -8.96 -8.07 -10.89
N GLU A 26 -7.73 -7.74 -10.47
CA GLU A 26 -7.44 -6.58 -9.64
C GLU A 26 -6.75 -5.46 -10.42
N ASP A 27 -7.41 -4.31 -10.53
CA ASP A 27 -6.81 -3.03 -10.86
C ASP A 27 -6.28 -2.43 -9.55
N LEU A 28 -4.97 -2.25 -9.44
CA LEU A 28 -4.24 -1.93 -8.20
C LEU A 28 -3.33 -0.73 -8.42
N THR A 29 -3.33 0.24 -7.49
CA THR A 29 -2.25 1.22 -7.38
C THR A 29 -1.15 0.69 -6.46
N PRO A 30 0.14 0.92 -6.74
CA PRO A 30 1.20 0.44 -5.86
C PRO A 30 1.09 1.00 -4.44
N PHE A 31 1.21 0.15 -3.43
CA PHE A 31 1.32 0.54 -2.02
C PHE A 31 1.99 -0.57 -1.20
N ILE A 32 2.34 -0.28 0.04
CA ILE A 32 2.99 -1.25 0.93
C ILE A 32 2.26 -1.31 2.27
N TYR A 33 1.96 -2.51 2.74
CA TYR A 33 1.55 -2.74 4.11
C TYR A 33 2.75 -2.94 5.02
N CYS A 34 2.67 -2.42 6.25
CA CYS A 34 3.51 -2.86 7.36
C CYS A 34 2.63 -3.41 8.49
N VAL A 35 3.15 -4.35 9.26
CA VAL A 35 2.42 -4.86 10.42
C VAL A 35 2.17 -3.72 11.42
N GLY A 36 0.94 -3.59 11.91
CA GLY A 36 0.53 -2.57 12.87
C GLY A 36 0.00 -3.15 14.19
N ASN A 37 -0.38 -4.44 14.19
CA ASN A 37 -0.85 -5.15 15.37
C ASN A 37 0.22 -6.15 15.85
N ALA A 38 1.30 -5.62 16.46
CA ALA A 38 2.46 -6.36 16.95
C ALA A 38 3.10 -5.58 18.12
N PRO A 39 4.15 -6.10 18.80
CA PRO A 39 4.93 -5.31 19.74
C PRO A 39 5.42 -3.99 19.14
N ALA A 40 5.44 -2.92 19.95
CA ALA A 40 5.74 -1.56 19.47
C ALA A 40 7.06 -1.44 18.70
N GLU A 41 8.10 -2.14 19.16
CA GLU A 41 9.40 -2.21 18.48
C GLU A 41 9.33 -2.88 17.11
N THR A 42 8.54 -3.95 16.99
CA THR A 42 8.29 -4.67 15.73
C THR A 42 7.54 -3.77 14.74
N VAL A 43 6.52 -3.05 15.22
CA VAL A 43 5.75 -2.09 14.39
C VAL A 43 6.65 -0.96 13.92
N ALA A 44 7.46 -0.37 14.81
CA ALA A 44 8.36 0.72 14.45
C ALA A 44 9.39 0.30 13.40
N GLU A 45 9.94 -0.92 13.51
CA GLU A 45 10.88 -1.43 12.51
C GLU A 45 10.19 -1.74 11.18
N ALA A 46 9.00 -2.36 11.20
CA ALA A 46 8.23 -2.62 9.98
C ALA A 46 7.83 -1.33 9.26
N GLU A 47 7.53 -0.26 10.00
CA GLU A 47 7.25 1.06 9.43
C GLU A 47 8.50 1.64 8.74
N ARG A 48 9.69 1.53 9.37
CA ARG A 48 10.95 1.94 8.74
C ARG A 48 11.26 1.16 7.46
N MET A 49 10.92 -0.14 7.43
CA MET A 49 11.02 -0.95 6.21
C MET A 49 10.08 -0.43 5.12
N ALA A 50 8.83 -0.15 5.46
CA ALA A 50 7.84 0.35 4.51
C ALA A 50 8.24 1.72 3.93
N GLN A 51 8.77 2.62 4.76
CA GLN A 51 9.26 3.95 4.35
C GLN A 51 10.49 3.89 3.41
N ALA A 52 11.18 2.77 3.34
CA ALA A 52 12.31 2.57 2.43
C ALA A 52 11.89 2.14 1.03
N ALA A 53 10.64 1.79 0.79
CA ALA A 53 10.13 1.42 -0.53
C ALA A 53 9.78 2.66 -1.35
N ASP A 54 9.93 2.58 -2.68
CA ASP A 54 9.53 3.64 -3.62
C ASP A 54 8.03 3.53 -3.94
N MET A 55 7.20 3.76 -2.93
CA MET A 55 5.74 3.63 -2.98
C MET A 55 5.05 4.97 -2.75
N PRO A 56 3.85 5.20 -3.34
CA PRO A 56 3.08 6.39 -3.02
C PRO A 56 2.50 6.34 -1.60
N PHE A 57 2.17 5.14 -1.10
CA PHE A 57 1.50 4.97 0.19
C PHE A 57 2.04 3.79 0.98
N TYR A 58 1.99 3.92 2.31
CA TYR A 58 2.09 2.77 3.21
C TYR A 58 0.91 2.73 4.18
N VAL A 59 0.48 1.55 4.53
CA VAL A 59 -0.66 1.28 5.42
C VAL A 59 -0.20 0.45 6.60
N LYS A 60 -0.49 0.89 7.83
CA LYS A 60 -0.32 0.05 9.03
C LYS A 60 -1.51 -0.90 9.14
N SER A 61 -1.27 -2.18 8.91
CA SER A 61 -2.30 -3.20 9.04
C SER A 61 -2.73 -3.38 10.48
N GLN A 62 -4.02 -3.30 10.74
CA GLN A 62 -4.60 -3.58 12.06
C GLN A 62 -5.02 -5.05 12.21
N SER A 63 -4.85 -5.86 11.18
CA SER A 63 -5.16 -7.29 11.24
C SER A 63 -4.21 -8.01 12.18
N GLY A 64 -4.75 -8.80 13.10
CA GLY A 64 -3.94 -9.55 14.06
C GLY A 64 -3.33 -10.84 13.50
N LYS A 65 -3.93 -11.46 12.47
CA LYS A 65 -3.51 -12.78 11.97
C LYS A 65 -3.78 -13.03 10.49
N GLY A 66 -4.36 -12.09 9.77
CA GLY A 66 -4.63 -12.24 8.33
C GLY A 66 -3.36 -12.03 7.51
N GLY A 67 -3.05 -12.97 6.59
CA GLY A 67 -1.86 -12.91 5.75
C GLY A 67 -0.56 -13.29 6.46
N ALA A 68 0.44 -13.68 5.68
CA ALA A 68 1.72 -14.17 6.18
C ALA A 68 2.51 -13.09 6.93
N TYR A 69 2.53 -11.86 6.42
CA TYR A 69 3.23 -10.75 7.04
C TYR A 69 2.64 -10.34 8.41
N ASN A 70 1.30 -10.32 8.56
CA ASN A 70 0.66 -10.05 9.85
C ASN A 70 0.95 -11.16 10.86
N TYR A 71 0.94 -12.42 10.39
CA TYR A 71 1.28 -13.55 11.24
C TYR A 71 2.74 -13.49 11.71
N ALA A 72 3.70 -13.19 10.81
CA ALA A 72 5.10 -12.96 11.16
C ALA A 72 5.22 -11.84 12.21
N GLY A 73 4.52 -10.71 12.02
CA GLY A 73 4.47 -9.62 12.98
C GLY A 73 3.96 -10.03 14.36
N SER A 74 2.93 -10.90 14.43
CA SER A 74 2.41 -11.42 15.70
C SER A 74 3.43 -12.28 16.46
N LEU A 75 4.44 -12.80 15.77
CA LEU A 75 5.58 -13.52 16.33
C LEU A 75 6.75 -12.60 16.70
N GLY A 76 6.61 -11.28 16.52
CA GLY A 76 7.66 -10.29 16.80
C GLY A 76 8.63 -10.07 15.63
N ILE A 77 8.32 -10.54 14.44
CA ILE A 77 9.15 -10.39 13.25
C ILE A 77 8.69 -9.14 12.47
N PRO A 78 9.52 -8.07 12.36
CA PRO A 78 9.19 -6.92 11.52
C PRO A 78 8.90 -7.34 10.08
N SER A 79 7.75 -6.94 9.55
CA SER A 79 7.25 -7.49 8.31
C SER A 79 6.46 -6.48 7.50
N VAL A 80 6.63 -6.57 6.17
CA VAL A 80 5.94 -5.75 5.18
C VAL A 80 5.37 -6.62 4.07
N LEU A 81 4.35 -6.10 3.39
CA LEU A 81 3.79 -6.69 2.18
C LEU A 81 3.77 -5.63 1.08
N ILE A 82 4.46 -5.89 -0.01
CA ILE A 82 4.53 -5.06 -1.21
C ILE A 82 3.37 -5.43 -2.12
N GLU A 83 2.55 -4.45 -2.47
CA GLU A 83 1.49 -4.58 -3.46
C GLU A 83 1.88 -3.80 -4.72
N ARG A 84 2.18 -4.51 -5.81
CA ARG A 84 2.62 -3.95 -7.10
C ARG A 84 2.15 -4.80 -8.27
N GLY A 85 1.91 -4.13 -9.39
CA GLY A 85 1.34 -4.78 -10.57
C GLY A 85 -0.15 -5.00 -10.46
N CYS A 86 -0.80 -5.32 -11.55
CA CYS A 86 -2.24 -5.49 -11.63
C CYS A 86 -2.63 -6.52 -12.70
N ASN A 87 -3.86 -6.99 -12.66
CA ASN A 87 -4.47 -7.87 -13.66
C ASN A 87 -3.73 -9.20 -13.87
N GLY A 88 -2.99 -9.69 -12.85
CA GLY A 88 -2.15 -10.88 -12.96
C GLY A 88 -1.06 -10.78 -14.04
N MET A 89 -0.78 -9.58 -14.53
CA MET A 89 0.20 -9.34 -15.57
C MET A 89 1.55 -8.93 -14.98
N TRP A 90 2.61 -9.12 -15.73
CA TRP A 90 3.93 -8.62 -15.40
C TRP A 90 4.44 -7.66 -16.48
N SER A 91 5.34 -6.76 -16.12
CA SER A 91 6.13 -5.96 -17.04
C SER A 91 7.57 -5.83 -16.53
N GLU A 92 8.50 -5.47 -17.41
CA GLU A 92 9.88 -5.22 -17.00
C GLU A 92 9.97 -4.06 -16.00
N GLU A 93 9.11 -3.05 -16.15
CA GLU A 93 9.01 -1.88 -15.27
C GLU A 93 8.59 -2.31 -13.86
N GLU A 94 7.54 -3.14 -13.74
CA GLU A 94 7.05 -3.60 -12.44
C GLU A 94 8.05 -4.54 -11.76
N VAL A 95 8.74 -5.39 -12.53
CA VAL A 95 9.82 -6.23 -12.00
C VAL A 95 10.97 -5.37 -11.48
N ALA A 96 11.41 -4.36 -12.26
CA ALA A 96 12.48 -3.46 -11.84
C ALA A 96 12.09 -2.63 -10.61
N ALA A 97 10.84 -2.14 -10.55
CA ALA A 97 10.32 -1.41 -9.42
C ALA A 97 10.26 -2.27 -8.14
N SER A 98 9.74 -3.50 -8.23
CA SER A 98 9.72 -4.45 -7.11
C SER A 98 11.14 -4.80 -6.62
N GLN A 99 12.09 -4.98 -7.54
CA GLN A 99 13.49 -5.21 -7.18
C GLN A 99 14.10 -3.99 -6.47
N LYS A 100 13.77 -2.77 -6.91
CA LYS A 100 14.20 -1.53 -6.26
C LYS A 100 13.69 -1.46 -4.83
N ASP A 101 12.40 -1.69 -4.62
CA ASP A 101 11.78 -1.69 -3.29
C ASP A 101 12.46 -2.69 -2.35
N VAL A 102 12.59 -3.94 -2.78
CA VAL A 102 13.24 -4.99 -1.97
C VAL A 102 14.69 -4.62 -1.65
N LYS A 103 15.47 -4.13 -2.62
CA LYS A 103 16.86 -3.72 -2.38
C LYS A 103 16.97 -2.56 -1.38
N ASN A 104 16.06 -1.58 -1.46
CA ASN A 104 16.05 -0.44 -0.56
C ASN A 104 15.68 -0.87 0.86
N ILE A 105 14.68 -1.75 1.02
CA ILE A 105 14.34 -2.35 2.30
C ILE A 105 15.53 -3.13 2.86
N LEU A 106 16.19 -3.96 2.05
CA LEU A 106 17.36 -4.74 2.48
C LEU A 106 18.55 -3.86 2.90
N ARG A 107 18.73 -2.69 2.28
CA ARG A 107 19.73 -1.70 2.72
C ARG A 107 19.31 -1.07 4.04
N ARG A 108 18.03 -0.74 4.18
CA ARG A 108 17.48 -0.11 5.39
C ARG A 108 17.65 -0.98 6.63
N ILE A 109 17.55 -2.29 6.49
CA ILE A 109 17.74 -3.27 7.57
C ILE A 109 19.18 -3.84 7.62
N ASP A 110 20.12 -3.20 6.97
CA ASP A 110 21.55 -3.53 6.99
C ASP A 110 21.94 -4.92 6.41
N VAL A 111 21.05 -5.56 5.66
CA VAL A 111 21.34 -6.84 4.97
C VAL A 111 22.12 -6.60 3.69
N LEU A 112 21.72 -5.62 2.87
CA LEU A 112 22.41 -5.29 1.63
C LEU A 112 23.37 -4.10 1.85
N LYS A 113 24.67 -4.34 1.75
CA LYS A 113 25.74 -3.35 2.00
C LYS A 113 26.16 -2.55 0.77
N THR A 114 25.61 -2.85 -0.41
CA THR A 114 25.95 -2.13 -1.64
C THR A 114 25.33 -0.74 -1.66
N LYS A 115 26.09 0.25 -2.12
CA LYS A 115 25.54 1.59 -2.33
C LYS A 115 24.43 1.56 -3.40
N PRO A 116 23.37 2.36 -3.22
CA PRO A 116 22.31 2.47 -4.24
C PRO A 116 22.86 3.14 -5.51
N THR A 117 22.32 2.81 -6.65
CA THR A 117 22.52 3.53 -7.90
C THR A 117 21.74 4.85 -7.89
N LEU A 118 22.06 5.79 -8.79
CA LEU A 118 21.31 7.04 -8.89
C LEU A 118 19.80 6.83 -9.10
N SER A 119 19.41 5.85 -9.90
CA SER A 119 18.00 5.52 -10.13
C SER A 119 17.33 4.90 -8.89
N GLU A 120 18.07 4.15 -8.08
CA GLU A 120 17.56 3.60 -6.82
C GLU A 120 17.44 4.66 -5.71
N MET A 121 18.21 5.76 -5.81
CA MET A 121 18.12 6.90 -4.89
C MET A 121 16.93 7.83 -5.18
N GLN A 122 16.44 7.85 -6.42
CA GLN A 122 15.25 8.59 -6.80
C GLN A 122 14.01 7.83 -6.31
N MET A 123 13.50 8.21 -5.15
CA MET A 123 12.39 7.53 -4.47
C MET A 123 11.30 8.52 -4.10
N ARG A 124 10.07 8.07 -4.19
CA ARG A 124 8.94 8.70 -3.50
C ARG A 124 9.04 8.38 -2.01
N VAL A 125 8.66 9.33 -1.17
CA VAL A 125 8.47 9.06 0.27
C VAL A 125 7.04 8.58 0.45
N PRO A 126 6.80 7.33 0.87
CA PRO A 126 5.44 6.83 1.04
C PRO A 126 4.66 7.65 2.06
N ARG A 127 3.44 8.05 1.71
CA ARG A 127 2.52 8.73 2.64
C ARG A 127 1.82 7.70 3.52
N HIS A 128 1.66 8.03 4.80
CA HIS A 128 0.93 7.17 5.72
C HIS A 128 -0.57 7.21 5.41
N MET A 129 -1.16 6.02 5.26
CA MET A 129 -2.61 5.83 5.27
C MET A 129 -3.04 5.17 6.57
N HIS A 130 -4.03 5.75 7.24
CA HIS A 130 -4.49 5.26 8.55
C HIS A 130 -5.09 3.87 8.46
N HIS A 131 -5.93 3.64 7.47
CA HIS A 131 -6.64 2.36 7.26
C HIS A 131 -6.87 2.13 5.78
N ALA A 132 -6.83 0.87 5.39
CA ALA A 132 -7.44 0.40 4.15
C ALA A 132 -8.82 -0.18 4.48
N HIS A 133 -9.85 0.34 3.84
CA HIS A 133 -11.22 -0.11 3.96
C HIS A 133 -11.58 -0.95 2.75
N TYR A 134 -12.35 -2.01 2.97
CA TYR A 134 -12.81 -2.91 1.91
C TYR A 134 -14.33 -2.81 1.80
N ILE A 135 -14.81 -2.79 0.58
CA ILE A 135 -16.23 -2.87 0.26
C ILE A 135 -16.44 -4.15 -0.51
N ASP A 136 -17.24 -5.02 0.06
CA ASP A 136 -17.67 -6.27 -0.58
C ASP A 136 -19.07 -6.10 -1.18
N SER A 137 -19.37 -6.87 -2.24
CA SER A 137 -20.70 -6.90 -2.83
C SER A 137 -21.71 -7.53 -1.87
N GLU A 138 -22.86 -6.89 -1.66
CA GLU A 138 -23.95 -7.49 -0.88
C GLU A 138 -24.74 -8.54 -1.67
N LYS A 139 -24.61 -8.57 -2.99
CA LYS A 139 -25.32 -9.45 -3.91
C LYS A 139 -24.43 -9.92 -5.03
N ALA A 140 -24.76 -11.07 -5.61
CA ALA A 140 -24.16 -11.49 -6.87
C ALA A 140 -24.69 -10.64 -8.03
N GLY A 141 -23.84 -10.32 -9.01
CA GLY A 141 -24.25 -9.53 -10.17
C GLY A 141 -23.12 -9.19 -11.13
N CYS A 142 -23.37 -8.18 -11.97
CA CYS A 142 -22.44 -7.64 -12.92
C CYS A 142 -21.91 -6.29 -12.42
N TRP A 143 -20.61 -6.19 -12.19
CA TRP A 143 -19.94 -4.99 -11.69
C TRP A 143 -19.59 -3.99 -12.79
N PHE A 144 -19.94 -2.73 -12.59
CA PHE A 144 -19.64 -1.60 -13.48
C PHE A 144 -18.90 -0.51 -12.72
N PRO A 145 -17.56 -0.57 -12.65
CA PRO A 145 -16.77 0.45 -11.96
C PRO A 145 -16.87 1.81 -12.64
N LYS A 146 -16.85 2.88 -11.85
CA LYS A 146 -16.80 4.28 -12.31
C LYS A 146 -15.47 4.96 -11.96
N LYS A 147 -14.65 4.31 -11.14
CA LYS A 147 -13.33 4.76 -10.72
C LYS A 147 -12.27 3.70 -11.05
N LYS A 148 -11.01 4.14 -11.09
CA LYS A 148 -9.83 3.27 -11.23
C LYS A 148 -8.97 3.33 -9.96
N ALA A 149 -8.13 2.34 -9.76
CA ALA A 149 -7.11 2.40 -8.72
C ALA A 149 -6.22 3.64 -8.91
N GLY A 150 -5.78 4.25 -7.80
CA GLY A 150 -5.01 5.49 -7.77
C GLY A 150 -5.83 6.77 -7.90
N GLN A 151 -7.11 6.71 -8.28
CA GLN A 151 -7.95 7.89 -8.36
C GLN A 151 -8.48 8.33 -6.99
N VAL A 152 -8.55 9.64 -6.82
CA VAL A 152 -9.28 10.27 -5.71
C VAL A 152 -10.78 10.15 -5.97
N ALA A 153 -11.52 9.86 -4.92
CA ALA A 153 -12.97 9.90 -4.94
C ALA A 153 -13.48 10.71 -3.73
N ARG A 154 -14.50 11.51 -3.95
CA ARG A 154 -15.07 12.40 -2.95
C ARG A 154 -16.25 11.75 -2.21
N ALA A 155 -16.55 12.27 -1.03
CA ALA A 155 -17.75 11.88 -0.27
C ALA A 155 -19.01 11.99 -1.12
N GLY A 156 -19.83 10.94 -1.13
CA GLY A 156 -21.07 10.83 -1.93
C GLY A 156 -20.83 10.41 -3.39
N GLU A 157 -19.59 10.38 -3.87
CA GLU A 157 -19.30 10.02 -5.25
C GLU A 157 -19.60 8.53 -5.53
N LEU A 158 -20.18 8.26 -6.71
CA LEU A 158 -20.48 6.91 -7.17
C LEU A 158 -19.19 6.21 -7.64
N LEU A 159 -18.80 5.15 -6.94
CA LEU A 159 -17.64 4.33 -7.28
C LEU A 159 -17.94 3.26 -8.33
N GLY A 160 -19.15 2.76 -8.32
CA GLY A 160 -19.62 1.76 -9.28
C GLY A 160 -21.04 1.31 -9.01
N GLU A 161 -21.57 0.51 -9.93
CA GLU A 161 -22.91 -0.06 -9.91
C GLU A 161 -22.83 -1.59 -10.05
N LEU A 162 -23.53 -2.29 -9.20
CA LEU A 162 -23.82 -3.70 -9.40
C LEU A 162 -25.19 -3.83 -10.10
N LYS A 163 -25.25 -4.60 -11.17
CA LYS A 163 -26.46 -4.81 -11.96
C LYS A 163 -26.84 -6.28 -12.02
N ASP A 164 -28.11 -6.55 -12.16
CA ASP A 164 -28.61 -7.89 -12.53
C ASP A 164 -28.31 -8.22 -13.99
N TYR A 165 -28.57 -9.44 -14.42
CA TYR A 165 -28.35 -9.90 -15.80
C TYR A 165 -29.29 -9.25 -16.83
N PHE A 166 -30.26 -8.45 -16.38
CA PHE A 166 -31.17 -7.68 -17.23
C PHE A 166 -30.78 -6.21 -17.33
N GLY A 167 -29.71 -5.80 -16.62
CA GLY A 167 -29.17 -4.44 -16.61
C GLY A 167 -29.80 -3.50 -15.57
N ASN A 168 -30.67 -4.00 -14.70
CA ASN A 168 -31.21 -3.20 -13.61
C ASN A 168 -30.16 -3.02 -12.52
N VAL A 169 -30.01 -1.80 -12.00
CA VAL A 169 -29.13 -1.52 -10.87
C VAL A 169 -29.71 -2.15 -9.62
N ILE A 170 -28.95 -3.03 -8.96
CA ILE A 170 -29.33 -3.72 -7.73
C ILE A 170 -28.53 -3.22 -6.51
N GLU A 171 -27.41 -2.53 -6.75
CA GLU A 171 -26.59 -1.92 -5.70
C GLU A 171 -25.77 -0.76 -6.30
N GLU A 172 -25.69 0.36 -5.56
CA GLU A 172 -24.78 1.48 -5.86
C GLU A 172 -23.74 1.60 -4.75
N ILE A 173 -22.46 1.61 -5.11
CA ILE A 173 -21.37 1.79 -4.18
C ILE A 173 -20.93 3.25 -4.18
N ARG A 174 -21.07 3.92 -3.02
CA ARG A 174 -20.69 5.32 -2.82
C ARG A 174 -19.78 5.46 -1.61
N LEU A 175 -18.79 6.38 -1.71
CA LEU A 175 -17.97 6.74 -0.55
C LEU A 175 -18.74 7.55 0.48
N LYS A 176 -18.42 7.35 1.75
CA LYS A 176 -18.92 8.17 2.87
C LYS A 176 -18.05 9.37 3.14
N GLU A 177 -16.78 9.33 2.77
CA GLU A 177 -15.75 10.34 2.98
C GLU A 177 -14.76 10.33 1.82
N ASP A 178 -13.94 11.38 1.68
CA ASP A 178 -12.95 11.51 0.63
C ASP A 178 -11.85 10.44 0.80
N ALA A 179 -11.45 9.78 -0.29
CA ALA A 179 -10.46 8.70 -0.23
C ALA A 179 -9.69 8.52 -1.55
N ILE A 180 -8.64 7.70 -1.50
CA ILE A 180 -7.97 7.17 -2.69
C ILE A 180 -8.35 5.71 -2.86
N ILE A 181 -8.65 5.32 -4.09
CA ILE A 181 -8.90 3.93 -4.45
C ILE A 181 -7.56 3.20 -4.51
N LEU A 182 -7.37 2.22 -3.63
CA LEU A 182 -6.18 1.38 -3.59
C LEU A 182 -6.26 0.25 -4.60
N TYR A 183 -7.41 -0.41 -4.63
CA TYR A 183 -7.71 -1.44 -5.60
C TYR A 183 -9.20 -1.46 -5.94
N GLN A 184 -9.52 -2.02 -7.11
CA GLN A 184 -10.88 -2.43 -7.47
C GLN A 184 -10.88 -3.70 -8.31
N THR A 185 -11.95 -4.48 -8.21
CA THR A 185 -12.12 -5.60 -9.12
C THR A 185 -12.53 -5.12 -10.51
N ILE A 186 -11.90 -5.70 -11.54
CA ILE A 186 -12.31 -5.54 -12.94
C ILE A 186 -13.11 -6.75 -13.45
N SER A 187 -13.37 -7.72 -12.59
CA SER A 187 -14.23 -8.83 -12.94
C SER A 187 -15.67 -8.35 -13.19
N TYR A 188 -16.18 -8.62 -14.38
CA TYR A 188 -17.56 -8.27 -14.71
C TYR A 188 -18.57 -9.04 -13.85
N SER A 189 -18.34 -10.33 -13.64
CA SER A 189 -19.20 -11.17 -12.80
C SER A 189 -18.61 -11.26 -11.40
N VAL A 190 -19.39 -10.86 -10.41
CA VAL A 190 -19.01 -10.94 -9.00
C VAL A 190 -20.01 -11.77 -8.20
N PRO A 191 -19.54 -12.73 -7.42
CA PRO A 191 -20.36 -13.43 -6.42
C PRO A 191 -20.77 -12.49 -5.29
N GLU A 192 -21.76 -12.90 -4.52
CA GLU A 192 -22.08 -12.27 -3.23
C GLU A 192 -20.88 -12.37 -2.25
N ASN A 193 -20.66 -11.35 -1.46
CA ASN A 193 -19.55 -11.22 -0.52
C ASN A 193 -18.15 -11.27 -1.19
N SER A 194 -18.06 -10.74 -2.41
CA SER A 194 -16.76 -10.60 -3.10
C SER A 194 -16.22 -9.19 -2.95
N PRO A 195 -14.90 -9.03 -2.73
CA PRO A 195 -14.27 -7.72 -2.69
C PRO A 195 -14.50 -6.95 -3.99
N LEU A 196 -15.03 -5.73 -3.90
CA LEU A 196 -15.23 -4.83 -5.03
C LEU A 196 -14.15 -3.75 -5.09
N ILE A 197 -13.91 -3.08 -3.96
CA ILE A 197 -13.04 -1.90 -3.86
C ILE A 197 -12.31 -1.92 -2.53
N ALA A 198 -11.02 -1.54 -2.54
CA ALA A 198 -10.31 -1.08 -1.36
C ALA A 198 -9.94 0.39 -1.52
N TYR A 199 -10.08 1.16 -0.45
CA TYR A 199 -9.74 2.58 -0.43
C TYR A 199 -9.09 2.98 0.90
N GLY A 200 -8.36 4.08 0.89
CA GLY A 200 -7.66 4.57 2.08
C GLY A 200 -7.76 6.07 2.26
N HIS A 201 -7.60 6.51 3.50
CA HIS A 201 -7.58 7.93 3.90
C HIS A 201 -6.21 8.30 4.45
N TYR A 202 -5.82 9.55 4.29
CA TYR A 202 -4.62 10.10 4.92
C TYR A 202 -4.85 11.54 5.41
N ASP A 203 -3.94 11.99 6.28
CA ASP A 203 -4.09 13.20 7.10
C ASP A 203 -4.04 14.53 6.34
N THR A 204 -3.58 14.55 5.09
CA THR A 204 -3.48 15.77 4.30
C THR A 204 -4.74 16.02 3.48
N CYS A 205 -5.07 17.30 3.28
CA CYS A 205 -6.18 17.70 2.41
C CYS A 205 -6.02 17.05 1.03
N ILE A 206 -7.09 16.42 0.54
CA ILE A 206 -7.09 15.74 -0.76
C ILE A 206 -6.76 16.70 -1.91
N ASP A 207 -6.99 18.00 -1.71
CA ASP A 207 -6.66 19.03 -2.71
C ASP A 207 -5.14 19.20 -2.93
N ASP A 208 -4.31 18.75 -1.96
CA ASP A 208 -2.84 18.72 -2.10
C ASP A 208 -2.35 17.53 -2.95
N LEU A 209 -3.24 16.67 -3.39
CA LEU A 209 -2.95 15.49 -4.20
C LEU A 209 -2.93 15.77 -5.70
N GLY A 210 -2.69 16.97 -6.11
CA GLY A 210 -2.62 17.32 -7.53
C GLY A 210 -2.31 16.09 -8.40
N ASP A 211 -2.85 16.02 -9.55
CA ASP A 211 -2.82 14.91 -10.50
C ASP A 211 -1.64 13.92 -10.25
N MET A 212 -1.91 12.76 -9.67
CA MET A 212 -0.88 11.77 -9.27
C MET A 212 -0.05 11.24 -10.45
N ASN A 213 -0.36 11.68 -11.67
CA ASN A 213 0.40 11.45 -12.88
C ASN A 213 1.58 12.42 -13.06
N HIS A 214 1.77 13.43 -12.21
CA HIS A 214 2.97 14.25 -12.21
C HIS A 214 4.00 13.65 -11.23
N GLU A 215 5.14 13.24 -11.78
CA GLU A 215 6.36 12.94 -11.03
C GLU A 215 6.78 14.19 -10.25
N HIS A 216 6.43 14.25 -8.97
CA HIS A 216 7.00 15.26 -8.08
C HIS A 216 8.48 14.99 -7.88
N THR A 217 9.31 15.96 -8.19
CA THR A 217 10.75 15.86 -7.95
C THR A 217 11.03 15.90 -6.44
N HIS A 218 12.15 15.31 -6.02
CA HIS A 218 12.60 15.26 -4.62
C HIS A 218 12.63 16.67 -3.97
N GLU A 219 12.84 17.73 -4.75
CA GLU A 219 12.88 19.11 -4.32
C GLU A 219 11.50 19.67 -3.95
N GLU A 220 10.45 19.30 -4.67
CA GLU A 220 9.06 19.70 -4.40
C GLU A 220 8.52 19.01 -3.15
N LEU A 221 8.84 17.73 -2.96
CA LEU A 221 8.49 16.98 -1.76
C LEU A 221 9.19 17.54 -0.50
N HIS A 222 10.47 17.95 -0.59
CA HIS A 222 11.17 18.58 0.51
C HIS A 222 10.61 19.96 0.88
N LYS A 223 10.13 20.73 -0.08
CA LYS A 223 9.54 22.04 0.16
C LYS A 223 8.20 21.92 0.88
N HIS A 224 7.35 20.98 0.47
CA HIS A 224 6.07 20.69 1.10
C HIS A 224 6.24 20.15 2.54
N HIS A 225 7.20 19.25 2.77
CA HIS A 225 7.50 18.77 4.12
C HIS A 225 8.00 19.87 5.05
N LYS A 226 8.75 20.85 4.53
CA LYS A 226 9.28 21.93 5.35
C LYS A 226 8.22 22.95 5.78
N GLU A 227 7.22 23.20 4.94
CA GLU A 227 6.14 24.15 5.22
C GLU A 227 5.09 23.61 6.21
N HIS A 228 4.89 22.29 6.28
CA HIS A 228 3.91 21.67 7.19
C HIS A 228 4.50 21.11 8.49
N TYR A 229 5.82 20.89 8.57
CA TYR A 229 6.45 20.32 9.78
C TYR A 229 6.99 21.37 10.77
N ASP A 230 7.12 22.63 10.36
CA ASP A 230 7.53 23.71 11.26
C ASP A 230 6.44 24.12 12.26
N ASP A 231 5.18 23.71 12.06
CA ASP A 231 4.06 23.99 12.97
C ASP A 231 3.83 22.93 14.07
N HIS A 232 4.47 21.76 13.99
CA HIS A 232 4.43 20.73 15.03
C HIS A 232 5.86 20.29 15.40
N ALA A 233 6.47 21.09 16.27
CA ALA A 233 7.80 20.85 16.82
C ALA A 233 7.95 19.48 17.47
N GLY A 234 8.97 18.74 17.05
CA GLY A 234 9.60 17.76 17.92
C GLY A 234 10.11 16.48 17.26
N ILE A 235 11.42 16.50 16.97
CA ILE A 235 12.35 15.38 17.08
C ILE A 235 12.36 14.33 15.94
N HIS A 236 13.52 14.22 15.30
CA HIS A 236 14.06 13.10 14.50
C HIS A 236 13.82 13.02 12.99
N SER A 237 14.14 14.08 12.22
CA SER A 237 14.25 13.89 10.76
C SER A 237 15.60 14.30 10.14
N ARG A 238 16.49 14.89 10.88
CA ARG A 238 17.74 15.43 10.31
C ARG A 238 18.93 14.48 10.35
N GLU A 239 18.97 13.56 11.31
CA GLU A 239 20.10 12.62 11.48
C GLU A 239 20.07 11.41 10.53
N MET A 240 18.91 11.11 9.93
CA MET A 240 18.72 9.88 9.15
C MET A 240 19.34 9.94 7.73
N TRP A 241 19.65 11.13 7.21
CA TRP A 241 20.17 11.29 5.84
C TRP A 241 21.63 11.73 5.76
N GLU A 242 22.16 12.35 6.82
CA GLU A 242 23.57 12.78 6.85
C GLU A 242 24.54 11.61 7.04
N ASP A 243 24.09 10.48 7.63
CA ASP A 243 24.90 9.26 7.79
C ASP A 243 24.89 8.33 6.56
N MET A 244 24.14 8.65 5.49
CA MET A 244 24.05 7.83 4.27
C MET A 244 24.84 8.41 3.07
N ILE A 245 25.52 9.56 3.22
CA ILE A 245 26.44 10.13 2.25
C ILE A 245 27.86 9.89 2.75
#